data_ae6e4740e67f5fcfdb50e6024e5050dd
#
_entry.id   ae6e4740e67f5fcfdb50e6024e5050dd
#
_cell.length_a   1.000
_cell.length_b   1.000
_cell.length_c   1.000
_cell.angle_alpha   90.00
_cell.angle_beta   90.00
_cell.angle_gamma   90.00
#
_symmetry.space_group_name_H-M   'P 1'
#
loop_
_entity.id
_entity.type
_entity.pdbx_description
1 polymer ?
#
loop_
_entity_poly.entity_id
_entity_poly.type
_entity_poly.pdbx_seq_one_letter_code
_entity_poly.pdbx_strand_id
1 'polypeptide(L)'
;MPSETELDNEIATLKARVIVESLKSQVRIQASALLTTSSARQAIAADKSAQDLQARVEKQQAHDQQCLYRACAGITTFRVRDPDPNAVDGGNVLGVRIEVMARSKFVRPYYVLLNRPYSGTEARKRFLRVHRHTVPPCIPVGGLAARYLPAPRPLGDSDESSGGADGRKDRQQDLSRFVRCLRREILRYHNRIAVIADLRRAVGLDGKKRDAQELAEQSSLLAISAADAEAKQVRIDWKDGRSGRLVIGDDGDVVKLVVFGEQGRDREVTRELLSGGSRLEDVARKLASV
;
A
#
# COMPACT_ATOMS: atom_id res chain seq x y z
N MET A 1 18.65 13.96 -25.61
CA MET A 1 18.62 14.76 -24.37
C MET A 1 17.68 15.92 -24.61
N PRO A 2 16.66 16.16 -23.81
CA PRO A 2 15.85 17.36 -23.94
C PRO A 2 16.76 18.58 -23.80
N SER A 3 16.50 19.60 -24.59
CA SER A 3 17.28 20.84 -24.52
C SER A 3 16.96 21.55 -23.20
N GLU A 4 17.91 22.39 -22.73
CA GLU A 4 17.73 23.18 -21.50
C GLU A 4 16.43 24.01 -21.57
N THR A 5 16.13 24.54 -22.75
CA THR A 5 14.90 25.32 -23.03
C THR A 5 13.61 24.47 -22.94
N GLU A 6 13.65 23.19 -23.32
CA GLU A 6 12.49 22.27 -23.18
C GLU A 6 12.23 21.93 -21.70
N LEU A 7 13.29 21.72 -20.92
CA LEU A 7 13.17 21.51 -19.48
C LEU A 7 12.62 22.73 -18.76
N ASP A 8 13.08 23.93 -19.11
CA ASP A 8 12.58 25.17 -18.51
C ASP A 8 11.10 25.40 -18.83
N ASN A 9 10.68 25.10 -20.06
CA ASN A 9 9.28 25.18 -20.46
C ASN A 9 8.42 24.14 -19.70
N GLU A 10 8.90 22.92 -19.53
CA GLU A 10 8.21 21.90 -18.74
C GLU A 10 8.08 22.31 -17.28
N ILE A 11 9.14 22.84 -16.68
CA ILE A 11 9.12 23.40 -15.31
C ILE A 11 8.11 24.53 -15.18
N ALA A 12 8.07 25.46 -16.15
CA ALA A 12 7.12 26.57 -16.15
C ALA A 12 5.66 26.06 -16.25
N THR A 13 5.39 25.10 -17.12
CA THR A 13 4.05 24.50 -17.25
C THR A 13 3.62 23.73 -15.99
N LEU A 14 4.52 22.99 -15.37
CA LEU A 14 4.25 22.28 -14.11
C LEU A 14 3.99 23.25 -12.97
N LYS A 15 4.77 24.32 -12.85
CA LYS A 15 4.54 25.40 -11.85
C LYS A 15 3.17 26.05 -12.06
N ALA A 16 2.80 26.37 -13.30
CA ALA A 16 1.48 26.92 -13.60
C ALA A 16 0.34 25.97 -13.21
N ARG A 17 0.47 24.67 -13.49
CA ARG A 17 -0.51 23.66 -13.07
C ARG A 17 -0.64 23.57 -11.55
N VAL A 18 0.45 23.58 -10.81
CA VAL A 18 0.44 23.57 -9.34
C VAL A 18 -0.30 24.78 -8.80
N ILE A 19 -0.03 25.97 -9.34
CA ILE A 19 -0.71 27.21 -8.94
C ILE A 19 -2.23 27.11 -9.21
N VAL A 20 -2.64 26.65 -10.40
CA VAL A 20 -4.04 26.48 -10.77
C VAL A 20 -4.76 25.48 -9.84
N GLU A 21 -4.15 24.33 -9.57
CA GLU A 21 -4.74 23.33 -8.67
C GLU A 21 -4.80 23.83 -7.22
N SER A 22 -3.79 24.59 -6.77
CA SER A 22 -3.80 25.24 -5.44
C SER A 22 -4.94 26.24 -5.33
N LEU A 23 -5.13 27.11 -6.34
CA LEU A 23 -6.24 28.07 -6.35
C LEU A 23 -7.59 27.38 -6.40
N LYS A 24 -7.77 26.34 -7.22
CA LYS A 24 -8.98 25.54 -7.25
C LYS A 24 -9.30 24.91 -5.88
N SER A 25 -8.27 24.41 -5.19
CA SER A 25 -8.41 23.83 -3.86
C SER A 25 -8.84 24.90 -2.85
N GLN A 26 -8.21 26.08 -2.87
CA GLN A 26 -8.59 27.21 -2.00
C GLN A 26 -10.03 27.67 -2.23
N VAL A 27 -10.43 27.87 -3.49
CA VAL A 27 -11.81 28.24 -3.84
C VAL A 27 -12.80 27.19 -3.36
N ARG A 28 -12.49 25.90 -3.50
CA ARG A 28 -13.35 24.81 -3.03
C ARG A 28 -13.51 24.83 -1.51
N ILE A 29 -12.42 25.04 -0.76
CA ILE A 29 -12.43 25.14 0.70
C ILE A 29 -13.25 26.35 1.15
N GLN A 30 -13.02 27.52 0.53
CA GLN A 30 -13.75 28.75 0.85
C GLN A 30 -15.24 28.62 0.54
N ALA A 31 -15.61 28.09 -0.63
CA ALA A 31 -17.00 27.82 -0.99
C ALA A 31 -17.67 26.84 -0.01
N SER A 32 -16.97 25.77 0.36
CA SER A 32 -17.46 24.82 1.38
C SER A 32 -17.67 25.50 2.73
N ALA A 33 -16.71 26.31 3.18
CA ALA A 33 -16.82 27.04 4.44
C ALA A 33 -17.97 28.05 4.45
N LEU A 34 -18.16 28.81 3.37
CA LEU A 34 -19.26 29.74 3.23
C LEU A 34 -20.62 29.05 3.23
N LEU A 35 -20.77 27.97 2.47
CA LEU A 35 -22.03 27.20 2.37
C LEU A 35 -22.39 26.45 3.66
N THR A 36 -21.45 26.29 4.59
CA THR A 36 -21.71 25.67 5.90
C THR A 36 -22.14 26.68 6.98
N THR A 37 -22.01 27.97 6.72
CA THR A 37 -22.46 29.03 7.67
C THR A 37 -23.98 29.03 7.81
N SER A 38 -24.48 29.34 9.01
CA SER A 38 -25.93 29.38 9.28
C SER A 38 -26.64 30.42 8.43
N SER A 39 -26.01 31.57 8.19
CA SER A 39 -26.57 32.65 7.36
C SER A 39 -26.68 32.25 5.90
N ALA A 40 -25.67 31.59 5.34
CA ALA A 40 -25.75 31.11 3.98
C ALA A 40 -26.80 30.01 3.81
N ARG A 41 -26.93 29.10 4.78
CA ARG A 41 -27.99 28.08 4.80
C ARG A 41 -29.39 28.69 4.81
N GLN A 42 -29.61 29.74 5.61
CA GLN A 42 -30.91 30.46 5.64
C GLN A 42 -31.20 31.15 4.32
N ALA A 43 -30.21 31.83 3.72
CA ALA A 43 -30.38 32.50 2.43
C ALA A 43 -30.72 31.54 1.29
N ILE A 44 -30.19 30.31 1.37
CA ILE A 44 -30.31 29.28 0.34
C ILE A 44 -31.54 28.38 0.53
N ALA A 45 -32.13 28.34 1.74
CA ALA A 45 -33.23 27.43 2.09
C ALA A 45 -34.50 27.59 1.22
N ALA A 46 -34.67 28.73 0.56
CA ALA A 46 -35.81 29.02 -0.29
C ALA A 46 -35.65 28.53 -1.75
N ASP A 47 -34.45 28.16 -2.18
CA ASP A 47 -34.17 27.78 -3.57
C ASP A 47 -33.90 26.28 -3.72
N LYS A 48 -34.70 25.59 -4.54
CA LYS A 48 -34.55 24.14 -4.80
C LYS A 48 -33.20 23.77 -5.42
N SER A 49 -32.65 24.63 -6.26
CA SER A 49 -31.33 24.42 -6.90
C SER A 49 -30.21 24.47 -5.86
N ALA A 50 -30.40 25.26 -4.85
CA ALA A 50 -29.45 25.43 -3.75
C ALA A 50 -29.50 24.28 -2.71
N GLN A 51 -30.62 23.58 -2.58
CA GLN A 51 -30.72 22.37 -1.75
C GLN A 51 -29.80 21.25 -2.26
N ASP A 52 -29.70 21.09 -3.60
CA ASP A 52 -28.77 20.13 -4.21
C ASP A 52 -27.29 20.51 -3.93
N LEU A 53 -26.98 21.81 -3.96
CA LEU A 53 -25.65 22.30 -3.62
C LEU A 53 -25.31 22.04 -2.15
N GLN A 54 -26.26 22.28 -1.25
CA GLN A 54 -26.09 22.01 0.17
C GLN A 54 -25.85 20.53 0.45
N ALA A 55 -26.64 19.64 -0.16
CA ALA A 55 -26.46 18.19 -0.05
C ALA A 55 -25.09 17.72 -0.56
N ARG A 56 -24.60 18.34 -1.64
CA ARG A 56 -23.25 18.06 -2.16
C ARG A 56 -22.14 18.51 -1.20
N VAL A 57 -22.29 19.69 -0.61
CA VAL A 57 -21.31 20.22 0.38
C VAL A 57 -21.28 19.34 1.63
N GLU A 58 -22.42 18.90 2.15
CA GLU A 58 -22.49 18.00 3.29
C GLU A 58 -21.84 16.64 2.99
N LYS A 59 -22.09 16.08 1.80
CA LYS A 59 -21.41 14.86 1.35
C LYS A 59 -19.90 15.04 1.22
N GLN A 60 -19.45 16.19 0.70
CA GLN A 60 -18.02 16.48 0.59
C GLN A 60 -17.37 16.62 1.97
N GLN A 61 -17.99 17.33 2.91
CA GLN A 61 -17.49 17.45 4.27
C GLN A 61 -17.41 16.10 4.98
N ALA A 62 -18.46 15.27 4.87
CA ALA A 62 -18.44 13.93 5.43
C ALA A 62 -17.30 13.07 4.83
N HIS A 63 -17.09 13.18 3.52
CA HIS A 63 -15.97 12.52 2.85
C HIS A 63 -14.62 13.01 3.35
N ASP A 64 -14.42 14.32 3.47
CA ASP A 64 -13.15 14.92 3.92
C ASP A 64 -12.85 14.53 5.38
N GLN A 65 -13.87 14.55 6.25
CA GLN A 65 -13.75 14.07 7.63
C GLN A 65 -13.41 12.58 7.68
N GLN A 66 -14.03 11.77 6.86
CA GLN A 66 -13.71 10.34 6.76
C GLN A 66 -12.28 10.11 6.27
N CYS A 67 -11.82 10.85 5.27
CA CYS A 67 -10.46 10.78 4.76
C CYS A 67 -9.45 11.19 5.84
N LEU A 68 -9.71 12.27 6.55
CA LEU A 68 -8.89 12.73 7.67
C LEU A 68 -8.80 11.67 8.77
N TYR A 69 -9.95 11.11 9.18
CA TYR A 69 -9.99 10.03 10.16
C TYR A 69 -9.16 8.82 9.71
N ARG A 70 -9.34 8.37 8.48
CA ARG A 70 -8.60 7.22 7.92
C ARG A 70 -7.10 7.49 7.80
N ALA A 71 -6.70 8.72 7.50
CA ALA A 71 -5.31 9.13 7.44
C ALA A 71 -4.65 9.17 8.83
N CYS A 72 -5.35 9.73 9.82
CA CYS A 72 -4.85 9.87 11.19
C CYS A 72 -4.94 8.55 11.97
N ALA A 73 -6.05 7.81 11.84
CA ALA A 73 -6.30 6.55 12.52
C ALA A 73 -6.04 5.35 11.60
N GLY A 74 -4.82 5.25 11.07
CA GLY A 74 -4.43 4.18 10.14
C GLY A 74 -4.48 2.77 10.73
N ILE A 75 -4.63 2.63 12.04
CA ILE A 75 -4.85 1.37 12.77
C ILE A 75 -5.96 1.62 13.78
N THR A 76 -7.02 0.81 13.72
CA THR A 76 -8.13 0.86 14.67
C THR A 76 -8.44 -0.53 15.19
N THR A 77 -8.90 -0.61 16.42
CA THR A 77 -9.33 -1.87 17.04
C THR A 77 -10.83 -1.84 17.30
N PHE A 78 -11.46 -2.99 17.20
CA PHE A 78 -12.89 -3.16 17.44
C PHE A 78 -13.17 -4.56 18.01
N ARG A 79 -14.34 -4.73 18.63
CA ARG A 79 -14.78 -6.02 19.12
C ARG A 79 -15.70 -6.68 18.11
N VAL A 80 -15.51 -7.98 17.90
CA VAL A 80 -16.39 -8.81 17.07
C VAL A 80 -16.78 -10.04 17.86
N ARG A 81 -17.97 -10.53 17.63
CA ARG A 81 -18.41 -11.83 18.14
C ARG A 81 -18.40 -12.84 17.01
N ASP A 82 -17.67 -13.92 17.19
CA ASP A 82 -17.68 -15.05 16.26
C ASP A 82 -19.02 -15.80 16.44
N PRO A 83 -19.80 -16.01 15.39
CA PRO A 83 -21.07 -16.72 15.45
C PRO A 83 -20.91 -18.23 15.61
N ASP A 84 -19.70 -18.78 15.49
CA ASP A 84 -19.45 -20.20 15.63
C ASP A 84 -19.79 -20.65 17.07
N PRO A 85 -20.70 -21.65 17.28
CA PRO A 85 -21.05 -22.15 18.60
C PRO A 85 -19.86 -22.78 19.33
N ASN A 86 -18.83 -23.25 18.62
CA ASN A 86 -17.60 -23.80 19.19
C ASN A 86 -16.48 -22.75 19.33
N ALA A 87 -16.80 -21.47 19.18
CA ALA A 87 -15.81 -20.41 19.28
C ALA A 87 -15.23 -20.33 20.70
N VAL A 88 -13.91 -20.20 20.77
CA VAL A 88 -13.19 -20.01 22.04
C VAL A 88 -13.53 -18.66 22.69
N ASP A 89 -13.39 -18.56 24.01
CA ASP A 89 -13.68 -17.34 24.79
C ASP A 89 -15.10 -16.79 24.55
N GLY A 90 -16.10 -17.70 24.38
CA GLY A 90 -17.49 -17.31 24.12
C GLY A 90 -17.69 -16.51 22.82
N GLY A 91 -16.78 -16.66 21.87
CA GLY A 91 -16.78 -15.96 20.59
C GLY A 91 -16.24 -14.54 20.65
N ASN A 92 -15.60 -14.13 21.73
CA ASN A 92 -14.99 -12.80 21.82
C ASN A 92 -13.73 -12.71 20.96
N VAL A 93 -13.75 -11.87 19.94
CA VAL A 93 -12.64 -11.65 19.00
C VAL A 93 -12.25 -10.18 18.97
N LEU A 94 -10.95 -9.93 19.09
CA LEU A 94 -10.38 -8.59 18.89
C LEU A 94 -10.09 -8.41 17.40
N GLY A 95 -10.80 -7.49 16.76
CA GLY A 95 -10.53 -7.06 15.40
C GLY A 95 -9.51 -5.93 15.36
N VAL A 96 -8.56 -6.02 14.45
CA VAL A 96 -7.62 -4.96 14.09
C VAL A 96 -7.86 -4.60 12.64
N ARG A 97 -8.22 -3.34 12.38
CA ARG A 97 -8.39 -2.78 11.05
C ARG A 97 -7.16 -1.95 10.70
N ILE A 98 -6.58 -2.21 9.56
CA ILE A 98 -5.39 -1.53 9.03
C ILE A 98 -5.79 -0.80 7.76
N GLU A 99 -5.71 0.52 7.79
CA GLU A 99 -5.91 1.37 6.62
C GLU A 99 -4.60 1.56 5.86
N VAL A 100 -4.70 1.46 4.56
CA VAL A 100 -3.57 1.63 3.64
C VAL A 100 -3.93 2.63 2.57
N MET A 101 -3.03 3.56 2.32
CA MET A 101 -3.13 4.52 1.23
C MET A 101 -2.00 4.23 0.23
N ALA A 102 -2.35 4.09 -1.04
CA ALA A 102 -1.43 3.94 -2.15
C ALA A 102 -1.79 4.95 -3.24
N ARG A 103 -0.82 5.69 -3.77
CA ARG A 103 -1.02 6.71 -4.82
C ARG A 103 -2.11 7.72 -4.47
N SER A 104 -2.07 8.26 -3.26
CA SER A 104 -3.05 9.22 -2.74
C SER A 104 -4.50 8.73 -2.73
N LYS A 105 -4.73 7.41 -2.80
CA LYS A 105 -6.04 6.78 -2.69
C LYS A 105 -6.05 5.74 -1.59
N PHE A 106 -7.13 5.70 -0.82
CA PHE A 106 -7.34 4.63 0.15
C PHE A 106 -7.64 3.33 -0.57
N VAL A 107 -6.85 2.31 -0.25
CA VAL A 107 -7.09 0.93 -0.65
C VAL A 107 -8.14 0.30 0.27
N ARG A 108 -8.67 -0.87 -0.08
CA ARG A 108 -9.51 -1.66 0.82
C ARG A 108 -8.79 -1.87 2.16
N PRO A 109 -9.47 -1.66 3.31
CA PRO A 109 -8.86 -1.92 4.60
C PRO A 109 -8.58 -3.41 4.79
N TYR A 110 -7.52 -3.71 5.51
CA TYR A 110 -7.18 -5.08 5.91
C TYR A 110 -7.63 -5.32 7.34
N TYR A 111 -8.09 -6.54 7.60
CA TYR A 111 -8.56 -6.96 8.90
C TYR A 111 -7.75 -8.13 9.41
N VAL A 112 -7.42 -8.10 10.70
CA VAL A 112 -6.84 -9.22 11.43
C VAL A 112 -7.72 -9.47 12.65
N LEU A 113 -8.22 -10.67 12.77
CA LEU A 113 -9.05 -11.12 13.87
C LEU A 113 -8.20 -11.98 14.82
N LEU A 114 -8.17 -11.60 16.08
CA LEU A 114 -7.37 -12.22 17.13
C LEU A 114 -8.32 -12.82 18.19
N ASN A 115 -8.14 -14.08 18.52
CA ASN A 115 -8.86 -14.77 19.60
C ASN A 115 -7.93 -15.13 20.77
N ARG A 116 -8.49 -15.65 21.85
CA ARG A 116 -7.79 -16.09 23.05
C ARG A 116 -8.00 -17.60 23.26
N PRO A 117 -7.28 -18.48 22.55
CA PRO A 117 -7.53 -19.92 22.57
C PRO A 117 -6.90 -20.63 23.75
N TYR A 118 -6.16 -19.96 24.60
CA TYR A 118 -5.37 -20.59 25.66
C TYR A 118 -6.17 -20.68 26.96
N SER A 119 -6.32 -21.92 27.50
CA SER A 119 -6.91 -22.20 28.79
C SER A 119 -5.84 -22.22 29.90
N GLY A 120 -6.27 -22.15 31.17
CA GLY A 120 -5.40 -22.19 32.35
C GLY A 120 -5.46 -20.92 33.18
N THR A 121 -4.31 -20.45 33.69
CA THR A 121 -4.22 -19.25 34.53
C THR A 121 -4.70 -17.98 33.82
N GLU A 122 -5.15 -16.98 34.59
CA GLU A 122 -5.62 -15.70 34.05
C GLU A 122 -4.54 -15.00 33.16
N ALA A 123 -3.25 -15.17 33.48
CA ALA A 123 -2.17 -14.68 32.66
C ALA A 123 -2.14 -15.32 31.27
N ARG A 124 -2.39 -16.64 31.19
CA ARG A 124 -2.40 -17.39 29.92
C ARG A 124 -3.63 -17.04 29.06
N LYS A 125 -4.78 -16.82 29.68
CA LYS A 125 -6.01 -16.41 28.97
C LYS A 125 -5.87 -15.07 28.25
N ARG A 126 -4.88 -14.25 28.61
CA ARG A 126 -4.60 -12.95 27.95
C ARG A 126 -3.86 -13.08 26.62
N PHE A 127 -3.26 -14.24 26.34
CA PHE A 127 -2.49 -14.44 25.11
C PHE A 127 -3.40 -14.46 23.89
N LEU A 128 -3.01 -13.67 22.90
CA LEU A 128 -3.72 -13.52 21.62
C LEU A 128 -3.11 -14.46 20.58
N ARG A 129 -3.97 -14.94 19.67
CA ARG A 129 -3.59 -15.71 18.49
C ARG A 129 -4.34 -15.19 17.28
N VAL A 130 -3.67 -15.13 16.13
CA VAL A 130 -4.32 -14.81 14.86
C VAL A 130 -5.31 -15.93 14.53
N HIS A 131 -6.59 -15.55 14.42
CA HIS A 131 -7.68 -16.45 14.08
C HIS A 131 -8.01 -16.41 12.57
N ARG A 132 -8.28 -15.21 12.04
CA ARG A 132 -8.55 -14.98 10.60
C ARG A 132 -7.98 -13.65 10.18
N HIS A 133 -7.69 -13.51 8.89
CA HIS A 133 -7.25 -12.23 8.32
C HIS A 133 -7.63 -12.11 6.84
N THR A 134 -7.69 -10.86 6.34
CA THR A 134 -7.91 -10.53 4.93
C THR A 134 -6.61 -10.12 4.21
N VAL A 135 -5.47 -10.24 4.89
CA VAL A 135 -4.15 -9.90 4.35
C VAL A 135 -3.78 -10.90 3.25
N PRO A 136 -3.20 -10.44 2.12
CA PRO A 136 -2.75 -11.30 1.04
C PRO A 136 -1.81 -12.42 1.53
N PRO A 137 -1.90 -13.63 0.97
CA PRO A 137 -1.11 -14.78 1.44
C PRO A 137 0.40 -14.62 1.20
N CYS A 138 0.81 -13.73 0.32
CA CYS A 138 2.22 -13.39 0.09
C CYS A 138 2.87 -12.64 1.27
N ILE A 139 2.08 -12.06 2.16
CA ILE A 139 2.59 -11.37 3.36
C ILE A 139 2.66 -12.38 4.51
N PRO A 140 3.82 -12.57 5.16
CA PRO A 140 4.04 -13.62 6.15
C PRO A 140 3.41 -13.29 7.51
N VAL A 141 2.07 -13.25 7.59
CA VAL A 141 1.35 -12.96 8.85
C VAL A 141 1.68 -13.98 9.93
N GLY A 142 1.80 -15.28 9.57
CA GLY A 142 2.17 -16.35 10.51
C GLY A 142 3.56 -16.17 11.11
N GLY A 143 4.55 -15.78 10.30
CA GLY A 143 5.92 -15.50 10.76
C GLY A 143 5.97 -14.28 11.70
N LEU A 144 5.23 -13.22 11.38
CA LEU A 144 5.12 -12.06 12.26
C LEU A 144 4.39 -12.41 13.56
N ALA A 145 3.33 -13.22 13.49
CA ALA A 145 2.62 -13.69 14.67
C ALA A 145 3.52 -14.56 15.58
N ALA A 146 4.26 -15.50 15.03
CA ALA A 146 5.19 -16.32 15.79
C ALA A 146 6.26 -15.49 16.52
N ARG A 147 6.69 -14.38 15.90
CA ARG A 147 7.72 -13.50 16.45
C ARG A 147 7.19 -12.56 17.54
N TYR A 148 6.02 -11.96 17.34
CA TYR A 148 5.49 -10.89 18.21
C TYR A 148 4.31 -11.31 19.07
N LEU A 149 3.64 -12.41 18.73
CA LEU A 149 2.51 -12.99 19.46
C LEU A 149 2.82 -14.46 19.81
N PRO A 150 3.94 -14.77 20.47
CA PRO A 150 4.29 -16.15 20.80
C PRO A 150 3.20 -16.78 21.67
N ALA A 151 3.02 -18.11 21.51
CA ALA A 151 2.18 -18.89 22.40
C ALA A 151 2.76 -18.94 23.82
N PRO A 152 1.90 -19.07 24.86
CA PRO A 152 2.38 -19.33 26.22
C PRO A 152 3.04 -20.72 26.28
N ARG A 153 3.99 -20.92 27.22
CA ARG A 153 4.69 -22.21 27.38
C ARG A 153 3.69 -23.33 27.73
N PRO A 154 3.93 -24.58 27.29
CA PRO A 154 3.15 -25.74 27.73
C PRO A 154 3.17 -25.87 29.26
N LEU A 155 2.05 -26.34 29.83
CA LEU A 155 1.94 -26.69 31.25
C LEU A 155 2.61 -28.07 31.44
N GLY A 156 3.91 -28.15 31.60
CA GLY A 156 4.55 -29.45 31.79
C GLY A 156 6.06 -29.46 31.70
N ASP A 157 6.70 -28.46 31.17
CA ASP A 157 8.16 -28.33 31.15
C ASP A 157 8.67 -27.68 32.43
N SER A 158 8.42 -28.34 33.57
CA SER A 158 9.20 -28.17 34.77
C SER A 158 10.47 -29.02 34.62
N ASP A 159 11.38 -28.65 33.74
CA ASP A 159 12.75 -29.10 33.80
C ASP A 159 13.39 -28.46 35.03
N GLU A 160 13.41 -29.22 36.12
CA GLU A 160 14.15 -28.94 37.38
C GLU A 160 15.69 -28.93 37.20
N SER A 161 16.19 -28.97 35.97
CA SER A 161 17.63 -29.09 35.69
C SER A 161 18.21 -27.93 34.89
N SER A 162 18.14 -26.72 35.40
CA SER A 162 19.23 -25.73 35.18
C SER A 162 19.09 -24.57 36.16
N GLY A 163 19.88 -24.64 37.22
CA GLY A 163 20.11 -23.55 38.17
C GLY A 163 20.79 -22.36 37.49
N GLY A 164 20.00 -21.55 36.80
CA GLY A 164 20.36 -20.24 36.29
C GLY A 164 19.36 -19.23 36.82
N ALA A 165 19.80 -18.38 37.75
CA ALA A 165 19.04 -17.32 38.40
C ALA A 165 18.62 -16.19 37.46
N ASP A 166 18.36 -16.49 36.20
CA ASP A 166 17.73 -15.54 35.27
C ASP A 166 16.27 -15.97 35.04
N GLY A 167 15.38 -15.37 35.85
CA GLY A 167 13.95 -15.62 35.80
C GLY A 167 13.45 -15.49 34.35
N ARG A 168 13.33 -16.65 33.68
CA ARG A 168 12.81 -16.76 32.31
C ARG A 168 11.40 -16.20 32.27
N LYS A 169 11.29 -14.89 32.11
CA LYS A 169 10.01 -14.19 31.85
C LYS A 169 9.31 -14.87 30.68
N ASP A 170 8.02 -15.23 30.87
CA ASP A 170 7.15 -15.61 29.75
C ASP A 170 7.34 -14.61 28.61
N ARG A 171 7.51 -15.11 27.39
CA ARG A 171 7.70 -14.24 26.23
C ARG A 171 6.49 -13.34 26.11
N GLN A 172 6.64 -12.10 26.51
CA GLN A 172 5.58 -11.10 26.46
C GLN A 172 5.18 -10.85 24.99
N GLN A 173 3.87 -10.91 24.72
CA GLN A 173 3.33 -10.54 23.42
C GLN A 173 3.36 -9.03 23.23
N ASP A 174 3.75 -8.57 22.02
CA ASP A 174 3.73 -7.17 21.62
C ASP A 174 2.82 -6.98 20.40
N LEU A 175 1.54 -6.76 20.69
CA LEU A 175 0.52 -6.51 19.68
C LEU A 175 0.83 -5.24 18.87
N SER A 176 1.31 -4.18 19.51
CA SER A 176 1.63 -2.93 18.85
C SER A 176 2.72 -3.11 17.79
N ARG A 177 3.76 -3.86 18.14
CA ARG A 177 4.88 -4.15 17.25
C ARG A 177 4.46 -5.09 16.12
N PHE A 178 3.64 -6.11 16.43
CA PHE A 178 3.03 -6.97 15.42
C PHE A 178 2.29 -6.16 14.37
N VAL A 179 1.35 -5.31 14.79
CA VAL A 179 0.49 -4.55 13.88
C VAL A 179 1.29 -3.52 13.07
N ARG A 180 2.29 -2.86 13.69
CA ARG A 180 3.18 -1.92 12.99
C ARG A 180 4.02 -2.62 11.93
N CYS A 181 4.59 -3.78 12.23
CA CYS A 181 5.37 -4.55 11.27
C CYS A 181 4.47 -5.06 10.14
N LEU A 182 3.29 -5.58 10.46
CA LEU A 182 2.32 -6.05 9.46
C LEU A 182 1.89 -4.91 8.52
N ARG A 183 1.55 -3.73 9.07
CA ARG A 183 1.20 -2.56 8.26
C ARG A 183 2.34 -2.16 7.32
N ARG A 184 3.60 -2.22 7.79
CA ARG A 184 4.77 -1.93 6.96
C ARG A 184 4.89 -2.88 5.78
N GLU A 185 4.73 -4.18 6.01
CA GLU A 185 4.77 -5.18 4.93
C GLU A 185 3.64 -4.99 3.91
N ILE A 186 2.43 -4.65 4.38
CA ILE A 186 1.30 -4.33 3.51
C ILE A 186 1.61 -3.09 2.65
N LEU A 187 2.17 -2.02 3.25
CA LEU A 187 2.55 -0.81 2.53
C LEU A 187 3.63 -1.11 1.48
N ARG A 188 4.67 -1.85 1.83
CA ARG A 188 5.73 -2.29 0.90
C ARG A 188 5.16 -3.05 -0.29
N TYR A 189 4.24 -3.98 -0.03
CA TYR A 189 3.55 -4.73 -1.09
C TYR A 189 2.79 -3.81 -2.04
N HIS A 190 2.01 -2.87 -1.52
CA HIS A 190 1.27 -1.91 -2.35
C HIS A 190 2.18 -0.95 -3.11
N ASN A 191 3.29 -0.53 -2.51
CA ASN A 191 4.28 0.30 -3.19
C ASN A 191 4.88 -0.45 -4.39
N ARG A 192 5.26 -1.72 -4.23
CA ARG A 192 5.78 -2.53 -5.34
C ARG A 192 4.76 -2.70 -6.48
N ILE A 193 3.49 -2.97 -6.16
CA ILE A 193 2.42 -3.03 -7.17
C ILE A 193 2.26 -1.67 -7.86
N ALA A 194 2.31 -0.59 -7.11
CA ALA A 194 2.22 0.76 -7.65
C ALA A 194 3.35 1.05 -8.63
N VAL A 195 4.57 0.66 -8.27
CA VAL A 195 5.78 0.76 -9.12
C VAL A 195 5.60 0.01 -10.44
N ILE A 196 5.13 -1.23 -10.41
CA ILE A 196 4.89 -2.03 -11.64
C ILE A 196 3.85 -1.34 -12.52
N ALA A 197 2.78 -0.82 -11.95
CA ALA A 197 1.77 -0.12 -12.72
C ALA A 197 2.28 1.25 -13.25
N ASP A 198 3.24 1.90 -12.59
CA ASP A 198 3.88 3.12 -13.12
C ASP A 198 4.81 2.80 -14.27
N LEU A 199 5.60 1.72 -14.19
CA LEU A 199 6.40 1.21 -15.30
C LEU A 199 5.53 0.92 -16.54
N ARG A 200 4.42 0.18 -16.35
CA ARG A 200 3.49 -0.13 -17.44
C ARG A 200 2.91 1.12 -18.10
N ARG A 201 2.58 2.12 -17.28
CA ARG A 201 2.02 3.39 -17.76
C ARG A 201 3.07 4.21 -18.52
N ALA A 202 4.31 4.26 -18.00
CA ALA A 202 5.40 5.00 -18.64
C ALA A 202 5.71 4.47 -20.05
N VAL A 203 5.52 3.17 -20.26
CA VAL A 203 5.75 2.49 -21.55
C VAL A 203 4.49 2.43 -22.42
N GLY A 204 3.34 2.98 -21.95
CA GLY A 204 2.10 2.98 -22.70
C GLY A 204 1.28 1.69 -22.63
N LEU A 205 1.71 0.67 -21.87
CA LEU A 205 1.02 -0.64 -21.80
C LEU A 205 -0.35 -0.60 -21.09
N ASP A 206 -0.64 0.42 -20.27
CA ASP A 206 -1.90 0.55 -19.49
C ASP A 206 -2.86 1.62 -20.05
N GLY A 207 -2.58 2.20 -21.22
CA GLY A 207 -3.34 3.34 -21.74
C GLY A 207 -4.58 2.93 -22.51
N LYS A 208 -5.75 3.44 -22.08
CA LYS A 208 -7.01 3.41 -22.84
C LYS A 208 -7.21 4.61 -23.77
N LYS A 209 -6.23 5.53 -23.83
CA LYS A 209 -6.29 6.75 -24.67
C LYS A 209 -5.50 6.54 -25.95
N ARG A 210 -5.86 7.28 -27.01
CA ARG A 210 -5.16 7.24 -28.31
C ARG A 210 -3.66 7.45 -28.18
N ASP A 211 -3.23 8.40 -27.34
CA ASP A 211 -1.83 8.70 -27.08
C ASP A 211 -1.04 7.51 -26.49
N ALA A 212 -1.72 6.63 -25.74
CA ALA A 212 -1.11 5.44 -25.15
C ALA A 212 -1.03 4.28 -26.15
N GLN A 213 -1.92 4.24 -27.13
CA GLN A 213 -1.84 3.28 -28.24
C GLN A 213 -0.66 3.62 -29.18
N GLU A 214 -0.46 4.88 -29.50
CA GLU A 214 0.68 5.33 -30.30
C GLU A 214 2.01 5.05 -29.58
N LEU A 215 2.10 5.30 -28.26
CA LEU A 215 3.26 4.95 -27.44
C LEU A 215 3.49 3.44 -27.37
N ALA A 216 2.45 2.63 -27.26
CA ALA A 216 2.57 1.17 -27.22
C ALA A 216 3.01 0.58 -28.58
N GLU A 217 2.61 1.19 -29.70
CA GLU A 217 3.06 0.80 -31.05
C GLU A 217 4.52 1.13 -31.29
N GLN A 218 5.00 2.26 -30.76
CA GLN A 218 6.40 2.71 -30.84
C GLN A 218 7.32 1.98 -29.85
N SER A 219 6.75 1.46 -28.73
CA SER A 219 7.53 0.73 -27.74
C SER A 219 7.95 -0.65 -28.24
N SER A 220 9.22 -1.00 -28.04
CA SER A 220 9.78 -2.35 -28.27
C SER A 220 9.26 -3.37 -27.25
N LEU A 221 8.59 -2.95 -26.17
CA LEU A 221 8.13 -3.80 -25.09
C LEU A 221 6.78 -4.46 -25.39
N LEU A 222 6.68 -5.74 -25.08
CA LEU A 222 5.47 -6.54 -25.21
C LEU A 222 4.65 -6.55 -23.92
N ALA A 223 5.30 -6.81 -22.78
CA ALA A 223 4.62 -6.94 -21.48
C ALA A 223 5.53 -6.61 -20.31
N ILE A 224 4.95 -6.09 -19.25
CA ILE A 224 5.56 -5.93 -17.93
C ILE A 224 4.58 -6.52 -16.90
N SER A 225 5.02 -7.51 -16.13
CA SER A 225 4.18 -8.19 -15.14
C SER A 225 4.96 -8.57 -13.89
N ALA A 226 4.25 -8.72 -12.76
CA ALA A 226 4.86 -9.33 -11.57
C ALA A 226 5.17 -10.81 -11.86
N ALA A 227 6.37 -11.25 -11.57
CA ALA A 227 6.79 -12.64 -11.73
C ALA A 227 6.52 -13.46 -10.47
N ASP A 228 6.32 -12.80 -9.32
CA ASP A 228 6.03 -13.42 -8.03
C ASP A 228 4.82 -12.79 -7.35
N ALA A 229 4.22 -13.52 -6.42
CA ALA A 229 3.07 -13.06 -5.67
C ALA A 229 3.40 -11.86 -4.75
N GLU A 230 4.65 -11.69 -4.35
CA GLU A 230 5.13 -10.59 -3.52
C GLU A 230 5.39 -9.30 -4.30
N ALA A 231 5.33 -9.36 -5.63
CA ALA A 231 5.67 -8.28 -6.54
C ALA A 231 7.11 -7.73 -6.35
N LYS A 232 8.02 -8.59 -5.89
CA LYS A 232 9.45 -8.27 -5.75
C LYS A 232 10.19 -8.45 -7.07
N GLN A 233 9.77 -9.41 -7.87
CA GLN A 233 10.34 -9.69 -9.18
C GLN A 233 9.36 -9.26 -10.26
N VAL A 234 9.86 -8.51 -11.23
CA VAL A 234 9.11 -8.05 -12.39
C VAL A 234 9.69 -8.72 -13.62
N ARG A 235 8.83 -9.31 -14.42
CA ARG A 235 9.14 -9.82 -15.74
C ARG A 235 8.86 -8.76 -16.79
N ILE A 236 9.78 -8.57 -17.68
CA ILE A 236 9.72 -7.66 -18.81
C ILE A 236 9.94 -8.50 -20.07
N ASP A 237 9.01 -8.44 -21.00
CA ASP A 237 9.12 -9.14 -22.28
C ASP A 237 9.14 -8.11 -23.42
N TRP A 238 10.09 -8.28 -24.36
CA TRP A 238 10.25 -7.45 -25.55
C TRP A 238 9.64 -8.13 -26.78
N LYS A 239 9.27 -7.34 -27.79
CA LYS A 239 8.71 -7.81 -29.07
C LYS A 239 9.71 -8.61 -29.89
N ASP A 240 11.01 -8.38 -29.69
CA ASP A 240 12.12 -9.09 -30.35
C ASP A 240 12.48 -10.42 -29.70
N GLY A 241 11.72 -10.88 -28.70
CA GLY A 241 11.94 -12.14 -28.01
C GLY A 241 12.91 -12.05 -26.82
N ARG A 242 13.52 -10.89 -26.54
CA ARG A 242 14.29 -10.68 -25.32
C ARG A 242 13.37 -10.75 -24.09
N SER A 243 13.90 -11.19 -22.95
CA SER A 243 13.21 -11.19 -21.68
C SER A 243 14.08 -10.60 -20.57
N GLY A 244 13.48 -9.85 -19.68
CA GLY A 244 14.17 -9.23 -18.55
C GLY A 244 13.56 -9.61 -17.20
N ARG A 245 14.41 -9.62 -16.18
CA ARG A 245 13.98 -9.74 -14.79
C ARG A 245 14.51 -8.56 -13.99
N LEU A 246 13.60 -7.81 -13.43
CA LEU A 246 13.86 -6.67 -12.56
C LEU A 246 13.50 -7.07 -11.13
N VAL A 247 14.38 -6.77 -10.17
CA VAL A 247 14.14 -6.97 -8.74
C VAL A 247 13.93 -5.60 -8.11
N ILE A 248 12.77 -5.42 -7.47
CA ILE A 248 12.38 -4.19 -6.77
C ILE A 248 12.66 -4.38 -5.27
N GLY A 249 13.32 -3.39 -4.68
CA GLY A 249 13.55 -3.31 -3.24
C GLY A 249 12.29 -2.93 -2.44
N ASP A 250 12.44 -2.89 -1.13
CA ASP A 250 11.35 -2.56 -0.21
C ASP A 250 10.87 -1.11 -0.34
N ASP A 251 11.75 -0.20 -0.76
CA ASP A 251 11.46 1.23 -0.94
C ASP A 251 11.05 1.59 -2.39
N GLY A 252 10.98 0.58 -3.29
CA GLY A 252 10.60 0.77 -4.68
C GLY A 252 11.79 1.00 -5.63
N ASP A 253 13.01 0.96 -5.12
CA ASP A 253 14.22 1.11 -5.93
C ASP A 253 14.54 -0.17 -6.73
N VAL A 254 15.22 -0.01 -7.83
CA VAL A 254 15.73 -1.13 -8.64
C VAL A 254 17.00 -1.69 -8.00
N VAL A 255 16.89 -2.90 -7.43
CA VAL A 255 18.04 -3.61 -6.82
C VAL A 255 18.86 -4.33 -7.88
N LYS A 256 18.20 -4.93 -8.87
CA LYS A 256 18.86 -5.73 -9.89
C LYS A 256 18.01 -5.77 -11.15
N LEU A 257 18.66 -5.65 -12.29
CA LEU A 257 18.07 -5.91 -13.60
C LEU A 257 18.97 -6.90 -14.37
N VAL A 258 18.38 -7.86 -15.03
CA VAL A 258 19.07 -8.81 -15.92
C VAL A 258 18.22 -8.97 -17.17
N VAL A 259 18.83 -8.78 -18.33
CA VAL A 259 18.20 -9.00 -19.63
C VAL A 259 18.82 -10.25 -20.28
N PHE A 260 17.96 -11.05 -20.90
CA PHE A 260 18.32 -12.25 -21.64
C PHE A 260 17.91 -12.07 -23.10
N GLY A 261 18.85 -12.21 -24.01
CA GLY A 261 18.64 -12.29 -25.45
C GLY A 261 18.79 -13.73 -25.95
N GLU A 262 18.81 -13.92 -27.27
CA GLU A 262 18.94 -15.24 -27.92
C GLU A 262 20.23 -16.00 -27.54
N GLN A 263 21.33 -15.27 -27.33
CA GLN A 263 22.65 -15.82 -26.97
C GLN A 263 22.87 -15.92 -25.45
N GLY A 264 21.85 -15.73 -24.64
CA GLY A 264 21.93 -15.74 -23.19
C GLY A 264 21.88 -14.33 -22.57
N ARG A 265 22.66 -14.11 -21.51
CA ARG A 265 22.59 -12.84 -20.74
C ARG A 265 23.20 -11.67 -21.53
N ASP A 266 22.36 -10.68 -21.85
CA ASP A 266 22.77 -9.42 -22.47
C ASP A 266 23.28 -8.43 -21.40
N ARG A 267 24.60 -8.26 -21.38
CA ARG A 267 25.25 -7.38 -20.41
C ARG A 267 25.28 -5.91 -20.85
N GLU A 268 25.25 -5.68 -22.17
CA GLU A 268 25.30 -4.31 -22.72
C GLU A 268 23.98 -3.60 -22.46
N VAL A 269 22.86 -4.19 -22.85
CA VAL A 269 21.53 -3.65 -22.58
C VAL A 269 21.27 -3.54 -21.07
N THR A 270 21.71 -4.53 -20.28
CA THR A 270 21.60 -4.45 -18.81
C THR A 270 22.36 -3.25 -18.24
N ARG A 271 23.57 -2.95 -18.75
CA ARG A 271 24.39 -1.81 -18.32
C ARG A 271 23.78 -0.50 -18.77
N GLU A 272 23.27 -0.44 -19.98
CA GLU A 272 22.63 0.76 -20.54
C GLU A 272 21.39 1.14 -19.73
N LEU A 273 20.52 0.21 -19.44
CA LEU A 273 19.31 0.42 -18.63
C LEU A 273 19.62 0.87 -17.19
N LEU A 274 20.72 0.39 -16.60
CA LEU A 274 21.16 0.78 -15.26
C LEU A 274 22.09 1.99 -15.22
N SER A 275 22.58 2.46 -16.35
CA SER A 275 23.48 3.62 -16.42
C SER A 275 22.72 4.90 -16.09
N GLY A 276 22.98 5.52 -14.97
CA GLY A 276 22.33 6.79 -14.56
C GLY A 276 21.55 6.73 -13.26
N GLY A 277 21.48 5.57 -12.61
CA GLY A 277 20.91 5.44 -11.28
C GLY A 277 19.98 4.24 -11.11
N SER A 278 19.77 3.88 -9.86
CA SER A 278 18.85 2.81 -9.45
C SER A 278 17.39 3.30 -9.31
N ARG A 279 17.11 4.55 -9.68
CA ARG A 279 15.76 5.10 -9.62
C ARG A 279 14.90 4.51 -10.72
N LEU A 280 13.72 4.07 -10.32
CA LEU A 280 12.76 3.45 -11.22
C LEU A 280 12.37 4.35 -12.41
N GLU A 281 12.28 5.66 -12.19
CA GLU A 281 11.91 6.65 -13.20
C GLU A 281 12.93 6.71 -14.35
N ASP A 282 14.23 6.60 -14.02
CA ASP A 282 15.29 6.58 -15.01
C ASP A 282 15.27 5.28 -15.82
N VAL A 283 15.04 4.13 -15.14
CA VAL A 283 14.89 2.84 -15.81
C VAL A 283 13.63 2.82 -16.68
N ALA A 284 12.51 3.39 -16.22
CA ALA A 284 11.27 3.47 -16.98
C ALA A 284 11.42 4.29 -18.27
N ARG A 285 12.13 5.43 -18.18
CA ARG A 285 12.41 6.29 -19.35
C ARG A 285 13.26 5.57 -20.38
N LYS A 286 14.28 4.85 -19.96
CA LYS A 286 15.15 4.07 -20.84
C LYS A 286 14.45 2.86 -21.44
N LEU A 287 13.59 2.18 -20.65
CA LEU A 287 12.75 1.10 -21.17
C LEU A 287 11.79 1.57 -22.27
N ALA A 288 11.38 2.84 -22.24
CA ALA A 288 10.54 3.43 -23.28
C ALA A 288 11.32 3.81 -24.55
N SER A 289 12.65 3.99 -24.45
CA SER A 289 13.53 4.41 -25.57
C SER A 289 14.30 3.26 -26.23
N VAL A 290 14.35 2.10 -25.61
CA VAL A 290 14.99 0.85 -26.14
C VAL A 290 13.96 -0.01 -26.84
#